data_8fff9fe108a0c2294cff6e7033bce94b
#
_entry.id   8fff9fe108a0c2294cff6e7033bce94b
#
_cell.length_a   1.000
_cell.length_b   1.000
_cell.length_c   1.000
_cell.angle_alpha   90.00
_cell.angle_beta   90.00
_cell.angle_gamma   90.00
#
_symmetry.space_group_name_H-M   'P 1'
#
loop_
_entity.id
_entity.type
_entity.pdbx_description
1 polymer ?
#
loop_
_entity_poly.entity_id
_entity_poly.type
_entity_poly.pdbx_seq_one_letter_code
_entity_poly.pdbx_strand_id
1 'polypeptide(L)'
;MADKIAKVQQETFNPFTPEFGKVPAYFAGREQVLSGILSTFEEQTMNLCALFVGPRGCGKTALLTYLGNEASRLGWVVANVSATPGMLEDIVQRTEESASHLIAASSEKRLTGVSIAGIGGATWSAKDDSDANWRTRMNGLLDRLSEVDAGLLITVDEVDVSLDEMSHLVSTYQHFVRENRKVAL
;
A
#
# COMPACT_ATOMS: atom_id res chain seq x y z
N MET A 1 -53.29 -0.62 -33.80
CA MET A 1 -52.72 -0.12 -32.55
C MET A 1 -51.71 -1.14 -32.09
N ALA A 2 -50.46 -0.92 -32.37
CA ALA A 2 -49.37 -1.84 -32.05
C ALA A 2 -48.73 -1.42 -30.72
N ASP A 3 -48.88 -2.31 -29.76
CA ASP A 3 -48.34 -2.16 -28.41
C ASP A 3 -46.81 -2.19 -28.46
N LYS A 4 -46.17 -1.06 -28.22
CA LYS A 4 -44.74 -0.95 -28.01
C LYS A 4 -44.43 -1.47 -26.61
N ILE A 5 -44.18 -2.76 -26.50
CA ILE A 5 -43.57 -3.31 -25.29
C ILE A 5 -42.12 -2.80 -25.24
N ALA A 6 -41.89 -1.78 -24.44
CA ALA A 6 -40.56 -1.32 -24.08
C ALA A 6 -39.86 -2.46 -23.33
N LYS A 7 -38.93 -3.14 -24.02
CA LYS A 7 -37.96 -4.00 -23.37
C LYS A 7 -37.06 -3.09 -22.50
N VAL A 8 -37.37 -3.01 -21.22
CA VAL A 8 -36.39 -2.59 -20.23
C VAL A 8 -35.30 -3.66 -20.26
N GLN A 9 -34.20 -3.37 -20.93
CA GLN A 9 -32.96 -4.12 -20.75
C GLN A 9 -32.53 -3.86 -19.32
N GLN A 10 -32.85 -4.77 -18.40
CA GLN A 10 -32.12 -4.91 -17.18
C GLN A 10 -30.69 -5.29 -17.60
N GLU A 11 -29.78 -4.33 -17.59
CA GLU A 11 -28.38 -4.63 -17.59
C GLU A 11 -28.13 -5.51 -16.35
N THR A 12 -27.96 -6.80 -16.56
CA THR A 12 -27.56 -7.72 -15.53
C THR A 12 -26.15 -7.31 -15.12
N PHE A 13 -26.05 -6.56 -14.04
CA PHE A 13 -24.77 -6.20 -13.45
C PHE A 13 -24.03 -7.50 -13.14
N ASN A 14 -22.95 -7.76 -13.87
CA ASN A 14 -22.07 -8.88 -13.59
C ASN A 14 -21.15 -8.50 -12.43
N PRO A 15 -21.32 -9.07 -11.23
CA PRO A 15 -20.47 -8.75 -10.09
C PRO A 15 -19.04 -9.30 -10.24
N PHE A 16 -18.83 -10.19 -11.22
CA PHE A 16 -17.52 -10.76 -11.49
C PHE A 16 -16.79 -9.90 -12.52
N THR A 17 -15.67 -9.32 -12.10
CA THR A 17 -14.75 -8.62 -12.99
C THR A 17 -13.61 -9.57 -13.34
N PRO A 18 -13.61 -10.21 -14.53
CA PRO A 18 -12.60 -11.20 -14.90
C PRO A 18 -11.24 -10.59 -15.27
N GLU A 19 -11.04 -9.32 -15.02
CA GLU A 19 -9.80 -8.62 -15.32
C GLU A 19 -8.80 -8.74 -14.19
N PHE A 20 -7.54 -9.00 -14.53
CA PHE A 20 -6.44 -9.10 -13.59
C PHE A 20 -6.30 -7.81 -12.78
N GLY A 21 -6.21 -7.94 -11.44
CA GLY A 21 -5.96 -6.80 -10.54
C GLY A 21 -7.15 -5.87 -10.30
N LYS A 22 -8.31 -6.07 -10.96
CA LYS A 22 -9.51 -5.31 -10.62
C LYS A 22 -10.12 -5.82 -9.32
N VAL A 23 -10.46 -4.87 -8.48
CA VAL A 23 -11.17 -5.12 -7.22
C VAL A 23 -12.61 -5.50 -7.55
N PRO A 24 -13.11 -6.68 -7.14
CA PRO A 24 -14.51 -7.03 -7.31
C PRO A 24 -15.40 -6.10 -6.50
N ALA A 25 -16.62 -5.84 -6.96
CA ALA A 25 -17.59 -5.01 -6.25
C ALA A 25 -17.99 -5.59 -4.88
N TYR A 26 -17.83 -6.90 -4.70
CA TYR A 26 -18.15 -7.62 -3.46
C TYR A 26 -17.10 -8.67 -3.14
N PHE A 27 -16.62 -8.65 -1.89
CA PHE A 27 -15.74 -9.69 -1.31
C PHE A 27 -16.56 -10.60 -0.40
N ALA A 28 -17.36 -11.49 -0.99
CA ALA A 28 -18.18 -12.43 -0.21
C ALA A 28 -17.32 -13.36 0.65
N GLY A 29 -17.70 -13.49 1.93
CA GLY A 29 -17.06 -14.40 2.89
C GLY A 29 -15.74 -13.91 3.48
N ARG A 30 -15.36 -12.64 3.30
CA ARG A 30 -14.15 -12.04 3.87
C ARG A 30 -14.41 -10.77 4.69
N GLU A 31 -15.66 -10.46 4.93
CA GLU A 31 -16.10 -9.22 5.58
C GLU A 31 -15.49 -9.05 6.97
N GLN A 32 -15.40 -10.14 7.76
CA GLN A 32 -14.82 -10.09 9.11
C GLN A 32 -13.31 -9.82 9.08
N VAL A 33 -12.59 -10.45 8.15
CA VAL A 33 -11.14 -10.24 8.01
C VAL A 33 -10.86 -8.81 7.54
N LEU A 34 -11.61 -8.35 6.54
CA LEU A 34 -11.49 -7.00 6.01
C LEU A 34 -11.82 -5.94 7.06
N SER A 35 -12.93 -6.08 7.79
CA SER A 35 -13.30 -5.13 8.83
C SER A 35 -12.26 -5.06 9.95
N GLY A 36 -11.69 -6.19 10.34
CA GLY A 36 -10.63 -6.22 11.35
C GLY A 36 -9.34 -5.53 10.91
N ILE A 37 -8.96 -5.65 9.63
CA ILE A 37 -7.79 -4.95 9.10
C ILE A 37 -8.08 -3.46 8.91
N LEU A 38 -9.25 -3.12 8.38
CA LEU A 38 -9.63 -1.73 8.14
C LEU A 38 -9.76 -0.93 9.44
N SER A 39 -10.31 -1.53 10.52
CA SER A 39 -10.34 -0.87 11.83
C SER A 39 -8.94 -0.54 12.35
N THR A 40 -7.93 -1.36 12.05
CA THR A 40 -6.53 -1.07 12.41
C THR A 40 -6.01 0.18 11.69
N PHE A 41 -6.39 0.39 10.44
CA PHE A 41 -6.02 1.61 9.71
C PHE A 41 -6.77 2.84 10.21
N GLU A 42 -8.05 2.71 10.55
CA GLU A 42 -8.88 3.79 11.09
C GLU A 42 -8.44 4.22 12.48
N GLU A 43 -8.18 3.27 13.37
CA GLU A 43 -7.72 3.50 14.73
C GLU A 43 -6.26 3.96 14.78
N GLN A 44 -5.58 3.94 13.63
CA GLN A 44 -4.16 4.23 13.51
C GLN A 44 -3.29 3.39 14.45
N THR A 45 -3.81 2.21 14.83
CA THR A 45 -3.07 1.26 15.66
C THR A 45 -1.86 0.78 14.89
N MET A 46 -0.73 0.84 15.54
CA MET A 46 0.56 0.47 14.96
C MET A 46 0.66 -1.06 14.87
N ASN A 47 1.37 -1.53 13.83
CA ASN A 47 1.92 -2.88 13.78
C ASN A 47 0.96 -3.98 13.34
N LEU A 48 0.32 -3.77 12.18
CA LEU A 48 -0.36 -4.85 11.49
C LEU A 48 0.64 -5.60 10.58
N CYS A 49 0.79 -6.91 10.81
CA CYS A 49 1.42 -7.80 9.87
C CYS A 49 0.45 -8.94 9.55
N ALA A 50 0.05 -9.08 8.30
CA ALA A 50 -0.93 -10.07 7.87
C ALA A 50 -0.40 -10.89 6.69
N LEU A 51 -0.53 -12.21 6.77
CA LEU A 51 -0.17 -13.13 5.69
C LEU A 51 -1.43 -13.83 5.15
N PHE A 52 -1.73 -13.60 3.87
CA PHE A 52 -2.84 -14.24 3.17
C PHE A 52 -2.37 -15.49 2.45
N VAL A 53 -2.79 -16.65 2.94
CA VAL A 53 -2.46 -17.95 2.36
C VAL A 53 -3.69 -18.56 1.69
N GLY A 54 -3.51 -19.15 0.52
CA GLY A 54 -4.59 -19.80 -0.21
C GLY A 54 -4.18 -20.22 -1.61
N PRO A 55 -4.98 -21.07 -2.28
CA PRO A 55 -4.69 -21.56 -3.62
C PRO A 55 -4.63 -20.41 -4.65
N ARG A 56 -4.04 -20.71 -5.80
CA ARG A 56 -4.05 -19.77 -6.94
C ARG A 56 -5.50 -19.48 -7.36
N GLY A 57 -5.78 -18.23 -7.70
CA GLY A 57 -7.12 -17.81 -8.12
C GLY A 57 -8.11 -17.51 -7.00
N CYS A 58 -7.74 -17.67 -5.72
CA CYS A 58 -8.63 -17.33 -4.60
C CYS A 58 -8.75 -15.82 -4.32
N GLY A 59 -8.18 -14.97 -5.15
CA GLY A 59 -8.34 -13.52 -5.07
C GLY A 59 -7.40 -12.80 -4.10
N LYS A 60 -6.21 -13.36 -3.79
CA LYS A 60 -5.21 -12.70 -2.92
C LYS A 60 -4.79 -11.33 -3.46
N THR A 61 -4.39 -11.25 -4.72
CA THR A 61 -4.01 -9.99 -5.38
C THR A 61 -5.13 -8.95 -5.33
N ALA A 62 -6.37 -9.36 -5.62
CA ALA A 62 -7.52 -8.45 -5.53
C ALA A 62 -7.75 -7.94 -4.11
N LEU A 63 -7.51 -8.80 -3.09
CA LEU A 63 -7.60 -8.44 -1.70
C LEU A 63 -6.52 -7.42 -1.30
N LEU A 64 -5.26 -7.64 -1.70
CA LEU A 64 -4.18 -6.69 -1.46
C LEU A 64 -4.44 -5.34 -2.12
N THR A 65 -4.92 -5.36 -3.38
CA THR A 65 -5.30 -4.13 -4.09
C THR A 65 -6.43 -3.38 -3.38
N TYR A 66 -7.45 -4.10 -2.90
CA TYR A 66 -8.55 -3.50 -2.14
C TYR A 66 -8.04 -2.85 -0.85
N LEU A 67 -7.24 -3.57 -0.06
CA LEU A 67 -6.67 -3.04 1.18
C LEU A 67 -5.78 -1.81 0.93
N GLY A 68 -4.96 -1.84 -0.12
CA GLY A 68 -4.17 -0.68 -0.53
C GLY A 68 -5.02 0.54 -0.88
N ASN A 69 -6.11 0.33 -1.63
CA ASN A 69 -7.03 1.41 -1.98
C ASN A 69 -7.71 2.02 -0.74
N GLU A 70 -8.18 1.18 0.18
CA GLU A 70 -8.83 1.65 1.40
C GLU A 70 -7.82 2.34 2.34
N ALA A 71 -6.61 1.80 2.50
CA ALA A 71 -5.55 2.46 3.25
C ALA A 71 -5.22 3.85 2.68
N SER A 72 -5.10 3.97 1.36
CA SER A 72 -4.89 5.27 0.70
C SER A 72 -6.03 6.25 0.97
N ARG A 73 -7.29 5.80 1.01
CA ARG A 73 -8.45 6.65 1.34
C ARG A 73 -8.42 7.15 2.79
N LEU A 74 -7.82 6.36 3.68
CA LEU A 74 -7.60 6.69 5.09
C LEU A 74 -6.32 7.52 5.32
N GLY A 75 -5.63 7.94 4.25
CA GLY A 75 -4.45 8.80 4.34
C GLY A 75 -3.14 8.05 4.56
N TRP A 76 -3.13 6.73 4.37
CA TRP A 76 -1.89 5.94 4.39
C TRP A 76 -1.17 6.03 3.05
N VAL A 77 0.14 6.04 3.08
CA VAL A 77 0.99 5.80 1.91
C VAL A 77 1.02 4.30 1.64
N VAL A 78 0.96 3.90 0.36
CA VAL A 78 0.89 2.48 -0.01
C VAL A 78 1.98 2.15 -1.01
N ALA A 79 2.80 1.15 -0.66
CA ALA A 79 3.79 0.55 -1.53
C ALA A 79 3.36 -0.88 -1.89
N ASN A 80 2.83 -1.08 -3.09
CA ASN A 80 2.45 -2.39 -3.61
C ASN A 80 3.60 -2.94 -4.46
N VAL A 81 4.16 -4.08 -4.08
CA VAL A 81 5.26 -4.73 -4.79
C VAL A 81 5.02 -6.23 -4.97
N SER A 82 5.81 -6.86 -5.82
CA SER A 82 5.88 -8.32 -5.95
C SER A 82 7.22 -8.81 -5.41
N ALA A 83 7.25 -10.04 -4.88
CA ALA A 83 8.48 -10.65 -4.36
C ALA A 83 9.41 -11.06 -5.52
N THR A 84 10.10 -10.09 -6.10
CA THR A 84 11.08 -10.25 -7.18
C THR A 84 12.39 -9.57 -6.80
N PRO A 85 13.53 -9.95 -7.40
CA PRO A 85 14.79 -9.24 -7.16
C PRO A 85 14.66 -7.74 -7.43
N GLY A 86 15.12 -6.91 -6.50
CA GLY A 86 14.96 -5.46 -6.51
C GLY A 86 13.73 -4.95 -5.75
N MET A 87 12.97 -5.84 -5.11
CA MET A 87 11.75 -5.52 -4.38
C MET A 87 11.97 -4.43 -3.32
N LEU A 88 13.08 -4.46 -2.61
CA LEU A 88 13.38 -3.46 -1.57
C LEU A 88 13.53 -2.05 -2.16
N GLU A 89 14.16 -1.94 -3.32
CA GLU A 89 14.27 -0.65 -4.02
C GLU A 89 12.91 -0.19 -4.55
N ASP A 90 12.10 -1.10 -5.07
CA ASP A 90 10.73 -0.80 -5.50
C ASP A 90 9.88 -0.29 -4.34
N ILE A 91 10.03 -0.83 -3.12
CA ILE A 91 9.32 -0.33 -1.92
C ILE A 91 9.68 1.13 -1.66
N VAL A 92 10.97 1.48 -1.71
CA VAL A 92 11.42 2.87 -1.51
C VAL A 92 10.83 3.79 -2.56
N GLN A 93 10.97 3.43 -3.84
CA GLN A 93 10.49 4.25 -4.94
C GLN A 93 8.97 4.49 -4.85
N ARG A 94 8.19 3.43 -4.63
CA ARG A 94 6.72 3.57 -4.50
C ARG A 94 6.30 4.36 -3.27
N THR A 95 7.05 4.23 -2.18
CA THR A 95 6.82 5.05 -0.99
C THR A 95 7.09 6.52 -1.28
N GLU A 96 8.18 6.85 -1.98
CA GLU A 96 8.52 8.23 -2.38
C GLU A 96 7.47 8.82 -3.32
N GLU A 97 7.03 8.06 -4.34
CA GLU A 97 6.01 8.48 -5.29
C GLU A 97 4.68 8.79 -4.57
N SER A 98 4.21 7.84 -3.74
CA SER A 98 2.95 7.97 -3.02
C SER A 98 2.99 9.08 -1.96
N ALA A 99 4.12 9.23 -1.24
CA ALA A 99 4.33 10.29 -0.26
C ALA A 99 4.32 11.68 -0.92
N SER A 100 4.90 11.82 -2.11
CA SER A 100 4.92 13.08 -2.86
C SER A 100 3.52 13.57 -3.20
N HIS A 101 2.62 12.68 -3.58
CA HIS A 101 1.22 13.01 -3.84
C HIS A 101 0.47 13.45 -2.56
N LEU A 102 0.73 12.80 -1.45
CA LEU A 102 0.10 13.13 -0.16
C LEU A 102 0.55 14.51 0.35
N ILE A 103 1.85 14.80 0.25
CA ILE A 103 2.44 16.07 0.66
C ILE A 103 1.96 17.22 -0.25
N ALA A 104 1.87 17.00 -1.55
CA ALA A 104 1.34 17.98 -2.49
C ALA A 104 -0.13 18.33 -2.15
N ALA A 105 -0.97 17.33 -1.90
CA ALA A 105 -2.37 17.52 -1.53
C ALA A 105 -2.55 18.22 -0.18
N SER A 106 -1.63 17.99 0.78
CA SER A 106 -1.65 18.67 2.08
C SER A 106 -1.14 20.11 2.01
N SER A 107 -0.24 20.41 1.08
CA SER A 107 0.31 21.76 0.86
C SER A 107 -0.72 22.73 0.27
N GLU A 108 -1.65 22.25 -0.56
CA GLU A 108 -2.77 23.07 -1.03
C GLU A 108 -3.71 23.51 0.11
N LYS A 109 -3.79 22.76 1.20
CA LYS A 109 -4.57 23.13 2.40
C LYS A 109 -3.83 24.05 3.38
N ARG A 110 -2.51 24.16 3.26
CA ARG A 110 -1.65 25.05 4.06
C ARG A 110 -1.03 26.16 3.22
N LEU A 111 -1.85 27.05 2.68
CA LEU A 111 -1.40 28.30 2.09
C LEU A 111 -0.95 29.26 3.20
N THR A 112 0.21 29.04 3.80
CA THR A 112 1.02 30.07 4.45
C THR A 112 2.48 29.62 4.48
N GLY A 113 3.23 30.05 3.48
CA GLY A 113 4.61 30.53 3.59
C GLY A 113 5.69 29.64 4.17
N VAL A 114 5.87 28.40 3.65
CA VAL A 114 7.19 27.75 3.73
C VAL A 114 7.47 27.09 2.38
N SER A 115 8.45 27.61 1.69
CA SER A 115 8.97 27.06 0.43
C SER A 115 9.52 25.66 0.67
N ILE A 116 8.87 24.64 0.10
CA ILE A 116 9.39 23.26 0.11
C ILE A 116 10.46 23.15 -1.00
N ALA A 117 11.62 23.74 -0.74
CA ALA A 117 12.83 23.48 -1.51
C ALA A 117 13.56 22.31 -0.83
N GLY A 118 13.33 21.08 -1.32
CA GLY A 118 14.06 19.94 -0.78
C GLY A 118 13.63 18.55 -1.24
N ILE A 119 12.60 18.42 -2.08
CA ILE A 119 12.12 17.11 -2.54
C ILE A 119 12.74 16.71 -3.90
N GLY A 120 13.51 17.58 -4.52
CA GLY A 120 14.18 17.30 -5.78
C GLY A 120 15.69 17.33 -5.62
N GLY A 121 16.34 16.15 -5.60
CA GLY A 121 17.74 16.09 -5.94
C GLY A 121 18.73 15.69 -4.84
N ALA A 122 18.47 14.74 -4.00
CA ALA A 122 19.54 13.96 -3.40
C ALA A 122 19.83 12.76 -4.34
N THR A 123 20.71 12.97 -5.32
CA THR A 123 21.38 11.88 -6.04
C THR A 123 22.23 11.12 -5.03
N TRP A 124 21.67 10.04 -4.50
CA TRP A 124 22.42 9.11 -3.67
C TRP A 124 23.31 8.27 -4.57
N SER A 125 24.62 8.44 -4.43
CA SER A 125 25.60 7.61 -5.12
C SER A 125 25.42 6.17 -4.69
N ALA A 126 24.99 5.34 -5.63
CA ALA A 126 24.97 3.90 -5.45
C ALA A 126 26.41 3.39 -5.33
N LYS A 127 26.88 3.14 -4.10
CA LYS A 127 27.94 2.16 -3.79
C LYS A 127 28.04 1.92 -2.29
N ASP A 128 27.98 0.64 -1.96
CA ASP A 128 28.31 -0.05 -0.72
C ASP A 128 27.19 -0.20 0.34
N ASP A 129 26.96 -1.50 0.71
CA ASP A 129 26.01 -2.04 1.70
C ASP A 129 24.55 -1.75 1.42
N SER A 130 23.98 -2.52 0.49
CA SER A 130 22.57 -2.36 0.04
C SER A 130 21.58 -2.39 1.20
N ASP A 131 21.81 -3.19 2.22
CA ASP A 131 20.87 -3.44 3.30
C ASP A 131 20.85 -2.34 4.36
N ALA A 132 22.00 -1.87 4.80
CA ALA A 132 22.11 -0.75 5.74
C ALA A 132 21.60 0.55 5.10
N ASN A 133 21.84 0.71 3.80
CA ASN A 133 21.37 1.84 3.01
C ASN A 133 19.82 1.83 2.87
N TRP A 134 19.21 0.67 2.59
CA TRP A 134 17.77 0.55 2.45
C TRP A 134 17.03 0.95 3.75
N ARG A 135 17.44 0.39 4.90
CA ARG A 135 16.86 0.75 6.19
C ARG A 135 16.98 2.24 6.51
N THR A 136 18.14 2.84 6.22
CA THR A 136 18.37 4.27 6.46
C THR A 136 17.45 5.13 5.61
N ARG A 137 17.28 4.77 4.32
CA ARG A 137 16.36 5.47 3.41
C ARG A 137 14.91 5.35 3.88
N MET A 138 14.48 4.14 4.26
CA MET A 138 13.14 3.90 4.78
C MET A 138 12.88 4.69 6.07
N ASN A 139 13.83 4.75 6.99
CA ASN A 139 13.70 5.56 8.20
C ASN A 139 13.50 7.04 7.86
N GLY A 140 14.25 7.58 6.91
CA GLY A 140 14.06 8.96 6.46
C GLY A 140 12.69 9.23 5.83
N LEU A 141 12.12 8.24 5.12
CA LEU A 141 10.76 8.32 4.59
C LEU A 141 9.72 8.26 5.71
N LEU A 142 9.88 7.33 6.67
CA LEU A 142 8.98 7.19 7.80
C LEU A 142 8.99 8.42 8.72
N ASP A 143 10.13 9.08 8.87
CA ASP A 143 10.22 10.35 9.61
C ASP A 143 9.34 11.43 8.95
N ARG A 144 9.43 11.57 7.62
CA ARG A 144 8.59 12.54 6.86
C ARG A 144 7.10 12.18 6.92
N LEU A 145 6.75 10.89 6.85
CA LEU A 145 5.37 10.45 7.00
C LEU A 145 4.83 10.76 8.38
N SER A 146 5.65 10.60 9.41
CA SER A 146 5.31 10.95 10.79
C SER A 146 4.98 12.44 10.96
N GLU A 147 5.66 13.34 10.23
CA GLU A 147 5.38 14.79 10.28
C GLU A 147 3.97 15.16 9.79
N VAL A 148 3.39 14.34 8.91
CA VAL A 148 2.02 14.52 8.37
C VAL A 148 1.03 13.53 8.95
N ASP A 149 1.41 12.79 10.00
CA ASP A 149 0.62 11.75 10.66
C ASP A 149 0.16 10.63 9.72
N ALA A 150 0.90 10.35 8.67
CA ALA A 150 0.61 9.29 7.72
C ALA A 150 1.31 7.99 8.10
N GLY A 151 0.64 6.85 7.89
CA GLY A 151 1.23 5.52 7.98
C GLY A 151 1.70 5.01 6.63
N LEU A 152 2.50 3.95 6.63
CA LEU A 152 2.95 3.23 5.45
C LEU A 152 2.37 1.82 5.46
N LEU A 153 1.65 1.45 4.41
CA LEU A 153 1.26 0.08 4.10
C LEU A 153 2.16 -0.48 3.01
N ILE A 154 2.89 -1.54 3.31
CA ILE A 154 3.64 -2.31 2.32
C ILE A 154 2.85 -3.57 2.02
N THR A 155 2.50 -3.82 0.77
CA THR A 155 1.90 -5.08 0.33
C THR A 155 2.85 -5.80 -0.60
N VAL A 156 3.08 -7.09 -0.32
CA VAL A 156 3.94 -7.94 -1.15
C VAL A 156 3.09 -9.08 -1.71
N ASP A 157 2.93 -9.11 -3.03
CA ASP A 157 2.27 -10.23 -3.71
C ASP A 157 3.29 -11.28 -4.15
N GLU A 158 2.81 -12.51 -4.33
CA GLU A 158 3.62 -13.65 -4.75
C GLU A 158 4.84 -13.92 -3.85
N VAL A 159 4.61 -13.86 -2.52
CA VAL A 159 5.68 -14.05 -1.52
C VAL A 159 6.47 -15.33 -1.77
N ASP A 160 7.78 -15.17 -1.98
CA ASP A 160 8.75 -16.25 -2.12
C ASP A 160 9.77 -16.18 -0.97
N VAL A 161 9.72 -17.21 -0.11
CA VAL A 161 10.62 -17.31 1.05
C VAL A 161 12.07 -17.58 0.69
N SER A 162 12.34 -17.95 -0.56
CA SER A 162 13.71 -18.15 -1.07
C SER A 162 14.39 -16.83 -1.46
N LEU A 163 13.64 -15.73 -1.54
CA LEU A 163 14.19 -14.42 -1.84
C LEU A 163 14.79 -13.80 -0.58
N ASP A 164 16.09 -13.56 -0.59
CA ASP A 164 16.82 -12.98 0.56
C ASP A 164 16.24 -11.62 0.98
N GLU A 165 15.77 -10.82 0.04
CA GLU A 165 15.14 -9.54 0.29
C GLU A 165 13.85 -9.65 1.13
N MET A 166 13.12 -10.77 1.05
CA MET A 166 11.96 -11.03 1.92
C MET A 166 12.38 -11.18 3.38
N SER A 167 13.44 -11.93 3.63
CA SER A 167 13.99 -12.10 4.98
C SER A 167 14.48 -10.77 5.54
N HIS A 168 15.11 -9.96 4.71
CA HIS A 168 15.56 -8.62 5.07
C HIS A 168 14.38 -7.69 5.37
N LEU A 169 13.35 -7.67 4.53
CA LEU A 169 12.13 -6.89 4.76
C LEU A 169 11.49 -7.23 6.11
N VAL A 170 11.27 -8.53 6.39
CA VAL A 170 10.63 -8.97 7.65
C VAL A 170 11.48 -8.59 8.86
N SER A 171 12.81 -8.77 8.78
CA SER A 171 13.72 -8.38 9.87
C SER A 171 13.67 -6.88 10.13
N THR A 172 13.71 -6.07 9.08
CA THR A 172 13.66 -4.61 9.20
C THR A 172 12.29 -4.13 9.66
N TYR A 173 11.20 -4.76 9.21
CA TYR A 173 9.85 -4.46 9.71
C TYR A 173 9.76 -4.62 11.24
N GLN A 174 10.39 -5.66 11.82
CA GLN A 174 10.44 -5.82 13.27
C GLN A 174 11.15 -4.66 13.99
N HIS A 175 12.14 -4.03 13.35
CA HIS A 175 12.77 -2.83 13.90
C HIS A 175 11.82 -1.64 13.87
N PHE A 176 11.10 -1.43 12.77
CA PHE A 176 10.09 -0.36 12.67
C PHE A 176 9.02 -0.50 13.75
N VAL A 177 8.57 -1.74 13.99
CA VAL A 177 7.62 -2.05 15.08
C VAL A 177 8.16 -1.66 16.44
N ARG A 178 9.42 -2.01 16.76
CA ARG A 178 10.06 -1.66 18.03
C ARG A 178 10.30 -0.16 18.21
N GLU A 179 10.49 0.55 17.12
CA GLU A 179 10.64 2.01 17.07
C GLU A 179 9.30 2.75 17.08
N ASN A 180 8.17 2.02 17.22
CA ASN A 180 6.81 2.55 17.15
C ASN A 180 6.52 3.32 15.85
N ARG A 181 7.09 2.88 14.73
CA ARG A 181 6.79 3.44 13.42
C ARG A 181 5.41 2.98 12.95
N LYS A 182 4.65 3.85 12.33
CA LYS A 182 3.32 3.57 11.80
C LYS A 182 3.43 2.84 10.45
N VAL A 183 3.74 1.54 10.51
CA VAL A 183 3.96 0.67 9.33
C VAL A 183 3.11 -0.58 9.45
N ALA A 184 2.45 -0.96 8.34
CA ALA A 184 1.74 -2.22 8.16
C ALA A 184 2.38 -3.05 7.02
N LEU A 185 2.42 -4.39 7.16
CA LEU A 185 2.96 -5.33 6.19
C LEU A 185 1.98 -6.47 5.93
#